data_272716ebd8b5efde7e672d5ad0aef04a
#
_entry.id   272716ebd8b5efde7e672d5ad0aef04a
#
_cell.length_a   1.000
_cell.length_b   1.000
_cell.length_c   1.000
_cell.angle_alpha   90.00
_cell.angle_beta   90.00
_cell.angle_gamma   90.00
#
_symmetry.space_group_name_H-M   'P 1'
#
loop_
_entity.id
_entity.type
_entity.pdbx_description
1 polymer ?
#
loop_
_entity_poly.entity_id
_entity_poly.type
_entity_poly.pdbx_seq_one_letter_code
_entity_poly.pdbx_strand_id
1 'polypeptide(L)'
;MSRSRQQSLFDLPPEPPPEGSDADPAAAWQAAAQADRLAAQVVFNRPLDTAFHYLVPDALRDQLEPGQRVRVPFGRGNRSTVGFCVGLERPPETLGRLKEIDSITDARRLVDPAMLELTRWIAHRYLCGWGQVLESVIPAGVKRQAGTRQVRFFGLPEDFEQRLSNLGDGDLPKKQQAVVEALREAGRAMRFEELTRTAGCGNSPIDGLKKKGLLELEHRRIDPSEGESEDGSVVREEDLDLNSDQRTALEEILVYLRNQQHRTLLLHGVTGSGKTEVYIQAIREVVAYGRQAIVLVPEISLTPQTIRRFRSRFDSVAVLHSHLGDAERHHHWQRIAEGKVQVIVGARSAVFAPTPQPVSYTHLTLPTILLV
;
A
#
# COMPACT_ATOMS: atom_id res chain seq x y z
N MET A 1 -33.20 -32.98 -51.28
CA MET A 1 -31.93 -33.02 -50.55
C MET A 1 -32.12 -32.47 -49.14
N SER A 2 -32.26 -33.40 -48.20
CA SER A 2 -32.67 -33.15 -46.82
C SER A 2 -31.45 -32.73 -46.00
N ARG A 3 -31.47 -31.54 -45.35
CA ARG A 3 -30.50 -31.14 -44.35
C ARG A 3 -30.99 -31.63 -42.98
N SER A 4 -30.32 -32.66 -42.49
CA SER A 4 -30.45 -33.17 -41.13
C SER A 4 -30.08 -32.07 -40.13
N ARG A 5 -31.02 -31.66 -39.27
CA ARG A 5 -30.79 -30.83 -38.10
C ARG A 5 -30.18 -31.75 -37.04
N GLN A 6 -28.89 -31.54 -36.70
CA GLN A 6 -28.33 -32.02 -35.44
C GLN A 6 -28.94 -31.17 -34.32
N GLN A 7 -29.84 -31.76 -33.54
CA GLN A 7 -30.25 -31.20 -32.25
C GLN A 7 -29.12 -31.30 -31.27
N SER A 8 -28.76 -30.18 -30.71
CA SER A 8 -27.74 -30.07 -29.64
C SER A 8 -28.26 -30.80 -28.38
N LEU A 9 -27.41 -31.60 -27.77
CA LEU A 9 -27.70 -32.37 -26.56
C LEU A 9 -27.93 -31.46 -25.31
N PHE A 10 -27.87 -30.15 -25.47
CA PHE A 10 -27.98 -29.13 -24.41
C PHE A 10 -29.29 -28.34 -24.41
N ASP A 11 -30.26 -28.68 -25.28
CA ASP A 11 -31.57 -28.01 -25.39
C ASP A 11 -32.69 -28.75 -24.63
N LEU A 12 -32.37 -29.40 -23.53
CA LEU A 12 -33.41 -29.85 -22.59
C LEU A 12 -33.79 -28.67 -21.69
N PRO A 13 -35.10 -28.34 -21.58
CA PRO A 13 -35.53 -27.37 -20.58
C PRO A 13 -35.16 -27.88 -19.19
N PRO A 14 -34.77 -26.99 -18.26
CA PRO A 14 -34.48 -27.38 -16.91
C PRO A 14 -35.70 -28.09 -16.30
N GLU A 15 -35.44 -29.25 -15.69
CA GLU A 15 -36.46 -29.96 -14.92
C GLU A 15 -37.02 -28.99 -13.86
N PRO A 16 -38.37 -28.95 -13.68
CA PRO A 16 -38.94 -28.16 -12.60
C PRO A 16 -38.40 -28.71 -11.27
N PRO A 17 -38.08 -27.82 -10.31
CA PRO A 17 -37.59 -28.24 -9.02
C PRO A 17 -38.62 -29.17 -8.38
N PRO A 18 -38.21 -30.23 -7.66
CA PRO A 18 -39.11 -31.11 -6.98
C PRO A 18 -39.95 -30.33 -5.97
N GLU A 19 -41.28 -30.39 -6.15
CA GLU A 19 -42.22 -29.88 -5.17
C GLU A 19 -42.06 -30.64 -3.86
N GLY A 20 -41.69 -29.94 -2.80
CA GLY A 20 -41.64 -30.45 -1.42
C GLY A 20 -40.25 -30.82 -0.93
N SER A 21 -39.35 -29.87 -0.82
CA SER A 21 -38.34 -29.91 0.21
C SER A 21 -38.73 -28.89 1.28
N ASP A 22 -39.15 -29.40 2.45
CA ASP A 22 -39.14 -28.64 3.69
C ASP A 22 -37.73 -28.11 3.90
N ALA A 23 -37.44 -26.94 3.35
CA ALA A 23 -36.18 -26.25 3.59
C ALA A 23 -36.14 -25.99 5.08
N ASP A 24 -35.21 -26.63 5.76
CA ASP A 24 -35.00 -26.42 7.21
C ASP A 24 -34.94 -24.92 7.46
N PRO A 25 -35.89 -24.34 8.25
CA PRO A 25 -35.92 -22.92 8.52
C PRO A 25 -34.58 -22.42 9.10
N ALA A 26 -33.84 -23.27 9.80
CA ALA A 26 -32.51 -22.98 10.30
C ALA A 26 -31.47 -22.83 9.16
N ALA A 27 -31.56 -23.62 8.09
CA ALA A 27 -30.68 -23.50 6.93
C ALA A 27 -31.00 -22.22 6.11
N ALA A 28 -32.27 -21.87 5.94
CA ALA A 28 -32.69 -20.63 5.29
C ALA A 28 -32.28 -19.40 6.11
N TRP A 29 -32.36 -19.47 7.43
CA TRP A 29 -31.93 -18.40 8.33
C TRP A 29 -30.43 -18.22 8.33
N GLN A 30 -29.66 -19.30 8.30
CA GLN A 30 -28.19 -19.27 8.17
C GLN A 30 -27.74 -18.72 6.81
N ALA A 31 -28.44 -19.06 5.74
CA ALA A 31 -28.17 -18.52 4.41
C ALA A 31 -28.47 -17.01 4.34
N ALA A 32 -29.60 -16.55 4.93
CA ALA A 32 -29.94 -15.13 5.01
C ALA A 32 -28.96 -14.34 5.89
N ALA A 33 -28.51 -14.92 7.00
CA ALA A 33 -27.48 -14.31 7.86
C ALA A 33 -26.10 -14.25 7.19
N GLN A 34 -25.82 -15.13 6.24
CA GLN A 34 -24.60 -15.06 5.41
C GLN A 34 -24.69 -14.04 4.27
N ALA A 35 -25.90 -13.80 3.71
CA ALA A 35 -26.10 -12.85 2.61
C ALA A 35 -25.77 -11.39 2.97
N ASP A 36 -25.80 -11.06 4.25
CA ASP A 36 -25.46 -9.70 4.77
C ASP A 36 -23.98 -9.57 5.16
N ARG A 37 -23.18 -10.64 5.00
CA ARG A 37 -21.77 -10.65 5.35
C ARG A 37 -20.90 -10.18 4.19
N LEU A 38 -19.81 -9.52 4.53
CA LEU A 38 -18.78 -9.11 3.58
C LEU A 38 -17.82 -10.26 3.31
N ALA A 39 -17.50 -10.52 2.04
CA ALA A 39 -16.47 -11.47 1.63
C ALA A 39 -15.31 -10.75 0.95
N ALA A 40 -14.11 -11.21 1.20
CA ALA A 40 -12.89 -10.75 0.54
C ALA A 40 -12.45 -11.77 -0.52
N GLN A 41 -12.10 -11.26 -1.69
CA GLN A 41 -11.39 -12.00 -2.73
C GLN A 41 -9.90 -12.01 -2.40
N VAL A 42 -9.31 -13.19 -2.24
CA VAL A 42 -7.91 -13.34 -1.85
C VAL A 42 -7.16 -14.15 -2.90
N VAL A 43 -6.03 -13.62 -3.36
CA VAL A 43 -5.11 -14.30 -4.27
C VAL A 43 -3.79 -14.63 -3.57
N PHE A 44 -3.14 -15.71 -4.00
CA PHE A 44 -1.92 -16.22 -3.38
C PHE A 44 -0.76 -16.20 -4.36
N ASN A 45 0.48 -16.13 -3.83
CA ASN A 45 1.69 -16.33 -4.60
C ASN A 45 1.80 -17.81 -5.06
N ARG A 46 0.94 -18.18 -5.98
CA ARG A 46 0.86 -19.50 -6.59
C ARG A 46 0.43 -19.38 -8.05
N PRO A 47 0.75 -20.34 -8.91
CA PRO A 47 0.31 -20.36 -10.31
C PRO A 47 -1.18 -20.71 -10.41
N LEU A 48 -2.02 -19.93 -9.77
CA LEU A 48 -3.48 -20.07 -9.75
C LEU A 48 -4.09 -18.79 -10.31
N ASP A 49 -5.00 -18.94 -11.25
CA ASP A 49 -5.74 -17.83 -11.86
C ASP A 49 -7.12 -17.63 -11.20
N THR A 50 -7.23 -18.00 -9.93
CA THR A 50 -8.50 -17.96 -9.19
C THR A 50 -8.31 -17.14 -7.92
N ALA A 51 -9.24 -16.21 -7.68
CA ALA A 51 -9.40 -15.58 -6.39
C ALA A 51 -10.27 -16.47 -5.49
N PHE A 52 -9.89 -16.60 -4.23
CA PHE A 52 -10.60 -17.38 -3.23
C PHE A 52 -11.39 -16.45 -2.32
N HIS A 53 -12.63 -16.83 -2.00
CA HIS A 53 -13.51 -16.04 -1.14
C HIS A 53 -13.35 -16.44 0.31
N TYR A 54 -13.23 -15.42 1.18
CA TYR A 54 -13.17 -15.57 2.64
C TYR A 54 -14.14 -14.59 3.28
N LEU A 55 -14.84 -15.02 4.31
CA LEU A 55 -15.67 -14.12 5.11
C LEU A 55 -14.79 -13.14 5.88
N VAL A 56 -15.23 -11.90 5.92
CA VAL A 56 -14.58 -10.85 6.69
C VAL A 56 -15.27 -10.79 8.06
N PRO A 57 -14.56 -11.08 9.18
CA PRO A 57 -15.11 -10.90 10.52
C PRO A 57 -15.51 -9.46 10.76
N ASP A 58 -16.57 -9.23 11.54
CA ASP A 58 -17.08 -7.87 11.82
C ASP A 58 -16.01 -6.95 12.42
N ALA A 59 -15.13 -7.48 13.26
CA ALA A 59 -14.01 -6.74 13.84
C ALA A 59 -12.99 -6.22 12.82
N LEU A 60 -12.95 -6.79 11.61
CA LEU A 60 -12.01 -6.43 10.55
C LEU A 60 -12.69 -5.66 9.41
N ARG A 61 -14.00 -5.53 9.42
CA ARG A 61 -14.79 -4.98 8.30
C ARG A 61 -14.40 -3.55 7.94
N ASP A 62 -14.21 -2.70 8.95
CA ASP A 62 -13.87 -1.28 8.75
C ASP A 62 -12.37 -1.04 8.52
N GLN A 63 -11.54 -2.07 8.69
CA GLN A 63 -10.09 -1.98 8.58
C GLN A 63 -9.54 -2.62 7.30
N LEU A 64 -10.31 -3.56 6.70
CA LEU A 64 -9.85 -4.30 5.54
C LEU A 64 -10.12 -3.53 4.25
N GLU A 65 -9.05 -3.26 3.51
CA GLU A 65 -9.10 -2.63 2.20
C GLU A 65 -8.46 -3.52 1.13
N PRO A 66 -8.97 -3.49 -0.12
CA PRO A 66 -8.26 -4.10 -1.25
C PRO A 66 -6.84 -3.54 -1.38
N GLY A 67 -5.86 -4.42 -1.60
CA GLY A 67 -4.45 -4.10 -1.65
C GLY A 67 -3.67 -4.40 -0.38
N GLN A 68 -4.35 -4.77 0.72
CA GLN A 68 -3.71 -5.29 1.93
C GLN A 68 -3.46 -6.79 1.84
N ARG A 69 -2.47 -7.27 2.60
CA ARG A 69 -2.27 -8.71 2.81
C ARG A 69 -3.07 -9.18 4.01
N VAL A 70 -3.64 -10.36 3.87
CA VAL A 70 -4.44 -11.02 4.91
C VAL A 70 -3.88 -12.40 5.20
N ARG A 71 -4.04 -12.83 6.43
CA ARG A 71 -3.74 -14.18 6.88
C ARG A 71 -5.03 -14.99 6.88
N VAL A 72 -5.01 -16.13 6.22
CA VAL A 72 -6.20 -16.97 6.03
C VAL A 72 -5.85 -18.45 6.11
N PRO A 73 -6.79 -19.32 6.50
CA PRO A 73 -6.64 -20.75 6.45
C PRO A 73 -6.78 -21.28 5.01
N PHE A 74 -5.70 -21.82 4.43
CA PHE A 74 -5.69 -22.31 3.05
C PHE A 74 -5.57 -23.84 2.94
N GLY A 75 -6.28 -24.39 1.94
CA GLY A 75 -6.27 -25.82 1.63
C GLY A 75 -7.04 -26.69 2.63
N ARG A 76 -6.96 -28.05 2.45
CA ARG A 76 -7.68 -29.01 3.30
C ARG A 76 -7.15 -29.06 4.74
N GLY A 77 -5.87 -28.74 4.95
CA GLY A 77 -5.22 -28.74 6.27
C GLY A 77 -5.31 -27.40 7.00
N ASN A 78 -6.08 -26.43 6.54
CA ASN A 78 -6.24 -25.10 7.15
C ASN A 78 -4.90 -24.44 7.52
N ARG A 79 -3.88 -24.60 6.69
CA ARG A 79 -2.58 -23.96 6.94
C ARG A 79 -2.72 -22.45 6.85
N SER A 80 -2.31 -21.75 7.89
CA SER A 80 -2.26 -20.28 7.89
C SER A 80 -1.32 -19.80 6.78
N THR A 81 -1.88 -19.07 5.83
CA THR A 81 -1.20 -18.59 4.62
C THR A 81 -1.50 -17.12 4.42
N VAL A 82 -0.51 -16.37 3.96
CA VAL A 82 -0.70 -14.96 3.62
C VAL A 82 -1.07 -14.85 2.15
N GLY A 83 -2.14 -14.10 1.86
CA GLY A 83 -2.59 -13.75 0.53
C GLY A 83 -2.87 -12.25 0.40
N PHE A 84 -3.14 -11.79 -0.80
CA PHE A 84 -3.52 -10.40 -1.08
C PHE A 84 -5.04 -10.30 -1.21
N CYS A 85 -5.66 -9.41 -0.44
CA CYS A 85 -7.05 -9.00 -0.65
C CYS A 85 -7.10 -8.14 -1.92
N VAL A 86 -7.83 -8.59 -2.93
CA VAL A 86 -7.92 -7.91 -4.23
C VAL A 86 -9.30 -7.33 -4.51
N GLY A 87 -10.27 -7.65 -3.67
CA GLY A 87 -11.64 -7.14 -3.77
C GLY A 87 -12.46 -7.48 -2.53
N LEU A 88 -13.50 -6.70 -2.32
CA LEU A 88 -14.52 -6.90 -1.29
C LEU A 88 -15.87 -6.94 -1.98
N GLU A 89 -16.67 -7.96 -1.69
CA GLU A 89 -17.98 -8.14 -2.31
C GLU A 89 -18.93 -8.90 -1.37
N ARG A 90 -20.21 -8.98 -1.74
CA ARG A 90 -21.12 -9.91 -1.07
C ARG A 90 -20.78 -11.34 -1.47
N PRO A 91 -20.77 -12.28 -0.51
CA PRO A 91 -20.45 -13.68 -0.82
C PRO A 91 -21.44 -14.20 -1.87
N PRO A 92 -20.96 -14.86 -2.94
CA PRO A 92 -21.82 -15.50 -3.92
C PRO A 92 -22.67 -16.60 -3.26
N GLU A 93 -23.97 -16.61 -3.56
CA GLU A 93 -24.92 -17.58 -2.99
C GLU A 93 -24.57 -19.04 -3.33
N THR A 94 -23.84 -19.25 -4.44
CA THR A 94 -23.41 -20.56 -4.89
C THR A 94 -22.22 -21.15 -4.13
N LEU A 95 -21.52 -20.34 -3.31
CA LEU A 95 -20.40 -20.80 -2.52
C LEU A 95 -20.92 -21.33 -1.19
N GLY A 96 -20.61 -22.58 -0.89
CA GLY A 96 -20.89 -23.20 0.39
C GLY A 96 -20.22 -22.47 1.56
N ARG A 97 -20.07 -23.12 2.72
CA ARG A 97 -19.49 -22.51 3.93
C ARG A 97 -18.09 -21.95 3.65
N LEU A 98 -17.97 -20.62 3.63
CA LEU A 98 -16.70 -19.90 3.48
C LEU A 98 -15.91 -19.94 4.79
N LYS A 99 -14.58 -19.96 4.66
CA LYS A 99 -13.66 -19.76 5.79
C LYS A 99 -13.53 -18.27 6.08
N GLU A 100 -13.13 -17.95 7.29
CA GLU A 100 -12.92 -16.56 7.73
C GLU A 100 -11.46 -16.14 7.59
N ILE A 101 -11.24 -14.83 7.51
CA ILE A 101 -9.92 -14.21 7.59
C ILE A 101 -9.45 -14.26 9.05
N ASP A 102 -8.22 -14.74 9.27
CA ASP A 102 -7.64 -14.80 10.62
C ASP A 102 -7.21 -13.41 11.10
N SER A 103 -6.55 -12.63 10.23
CA SER A 103 -6.05 -11.28 10.55
C SER A 103 -5.62 -10.51 9.31
N ILE A 104 -5.57 -9.18 9.43
CA ILE A 104 -4.93 -8.28 8.47
C ILE A 104 -3.44 -8.24 8.80
N THR A 105 -2.58 -8.37 7.79
CA THR A 105 -1.12 -8.39 7.97
C THR A 105 -0.52 -6.99 7.93
N ASP A 106 -1.07 -6.12 7.10
CA ASP A 106 -0.56 -4.77 6.86
C ASP A 106 -1.51 -3.72 7.41
N ALA A 107 -0.98 -2.73 8.15
CA ALA A 107 -1.78 -1.63 8.69
C ALA A 107 -2.40 -0.73 7.62
N ARG A 108 -1.79 -0.69 6.42
CA ARG A 108 -2.25 0.09 5.26
C ARG A 108 -2.17 -0.77 4.00
N ARG A 109 -2.93 -0.41 2.97
CA ARG A 109 -2.80 -1.06 1.66
C ARG A 109 -1.40 -0.89 1.09
N LEU A 110 -0.84 -1.96 0.56
CA LEU A 110 0.46 -1.95 -0.12
C LEU A 110 0.35 -1.60 -1.60
N VAL A 111 -0.84 -1.81 -2.17
CA VAL A 111 -1.14 -1.66 -3.59
C VAL A 111 -2.45 -0.90 -3.71
N ASP A 112 -2.46 0.18 -4.47
CA ASP A 112 -3.65 0.97 -4.74
C ASP A 112 -4.57 0.29 -5.80
N PRO A 113 -5.80 0.78 -6.01
CA PRO A 113 -6.72 0.19 -6.97
C PRO A 113 -6.19 0.17 -8.41
N ALA A 114 -5.48 1.22 -8.86
CA ALA A 114 -4.93 1.29 -10.20
C ALA A 114 -3.83 0.26 -10.41
N MET A 115 -2.98 0.06 -9.41
CA MET A 115 -1.94 -0.97 -9.42
C MET A 115 -2.55 -2.39 -9.34
N LEU A 116 -3.65 -2.58 -8.61
CA LEU A 116 -4.38 -3.85 -8.62
C LEU A 116 -4.89 -4.17 -10.02
N GLU A 117 -5.47 -3.20 -10.72
CA GLU A 117 -5.94 -3.37 -12.09
C GLU A 117 -4.78 -3.66 -13.05
N LEU A 118 -3.68 -2.91 -12.95
CA LEU A 118 -2.47 -3.13 -13.76
C LEU A 118 -1.90 -4.54 -13.54
N THR A 119 -1.76 -4.96 -12.28
CA THR A 119 -1.21 -6.29 -11.97
C THR A 119 -2.12 -7.42 -12.43
N ARG A 120 -3.45 -7.22 -12.39
CA ARG A 120 -4.44 -8.15 -12.96
C ARG A 120 -4.29 -8.25 -14.48
N TRP A 121 -4.16 -7.10 -15.15
CA TRP A 121 -3.91 -7.06 -16.58
C TRP A 121 -2.61 -7.78 -16.97
N ILE A 122 -1.50 -7.55 -16.21
CA ILE A 122 -0.23 -8.24 -16.41
C ILE A 122 -0.42 -9.76 -16.26
N ALA A 123 -1.08 -10.21 -15.20
CA ALA A 123 -1.32 -11.63 -14.96
C ALA A 123 -2.05 -12.27 -16.15
N HIS A 124 -3.09 -11.63 -16.64
CA HIS A 124 -3.88 -12.11 -17.77
C HIS A 124 -3.07 -12.08 -19.08
N ARG A 125 -2.30 -10.99 -19.30
CA ARG A 125 -1.52 -10.81 -20.54
C ARG A 125 -0.38 -11.81 -20.66
N TYR A 126 0.24 -12.18 -19.53
CA TYR A 126 1.40 -13.07 -19.49
C TYR A 126 1.08 -14.48 -18.96
N LEU A 127 -0.20 -14.80 -18.78
CA LEU A 127 -0.70 -16.13 -18.38
C LEU A 127 -0.03 -16.64 -17.09
N CYS A 128 0.06 -15.80 -16.08
CA CYS A 128 0.62 -16.16 -14.77
C CYS A 128 -0.37 -15.83 -13.65
N GLY A 129 -0.18 -16.42 -12.46
CA GLY A 129 -1.06 -16.17 -11.31
C GLY A 129 -1.02 -14.72 -10.84
N TRP A 130 -2.17 -14.10 -10.62
CA TRP A 130 -2.25 -12.70 -10.17
C TRP A 130 -1.50 -12.47 -8.86
N GLY A 131 -1.60 -13.40 -7.90
CA GLY A 131 -0.84 -13.32 -6.66
C GLY A 131 0.69 -13.39 -6.86
N GLN A 132 1.17 -14.07 -7.92
CA GLN A 132 2.60 -14.08 -8.27
C GLN A 132 3.05 -12.71 -8.79
N VAL A 133 2.22 -12.05 -9.59
CA VAL A 133 2.51 -10.69 -10.08
C VAL A 133 2.58 -9.72 -8.89
N LEU A 134 1.58 -9.73 -8.01
CA LEU A 134 1.56 -8.89 -6.80
C LEU A 134 2.79 -9.14 -5.92
N GLU A 135 3.18 -10.40 -5.76
CA GLU A 135 4.36 -10.77 -4.99
C GLU A 135 5.66 -10.22 -5.61
N SER A 136 5.75 -10.16 -6.94
CA SER A 136 6.94 -9.67 -7.66
C SER A 136 7.02 -8.14 -7.70
N VAL A 137 5.88 -7.45 -7.73
CA VAL A 137 5.79 -5.99 -7.80
C VAL A 137 6.18 -5.35 -6.47
N ILE A 138 5.78 -5.94 -5.34
CA ILE A 138 6.03 -5.37 -4.02
C ILE A 138 7.41 -5.83 -3.52
N PRO A 139 8.33 -4.91 -3.20
CA PRO A 139 9.65 -5.26 -2.70
C PRO A 139 9.62 -6.09 -1.41
N ALA A 140 10.59 -6.99 -1.24
CA ALA A 140 10.68 -7.84 -0.05
C ALA A 140 10.78 -7.02 1.25
N GLY A 141 11.56 -5.94 1.25
CA GLY A 141 11.68 -5.01 2.39
C GLY A 141 10.35 -4.40 2.80
N VAL A 142 9.50 -4.05 1.84
CA VAL A 142 8.15 -3.52 2.10
C VAL A 142 7.27 -4.60 2.72
N LYS A 143 7.28 -5.80 2.17
CA LYS A 143 6.50 -6.94 2.70
C LYS A 143 6.91 -7.35 4.12
N ARG A 144 8.18 -7.19 4.46
CA ARG A 144 8.73 -7.48 5.80
C ARG A 144 8.66 -6.29 6.74
N GLN A 145 8.25 -5.12 6.24
CA GLN A 145 8.29 -3.85 6.98
C GLN A 145 9.70 -3.59 7.54
N ALA A 146 10.71 -3.81 6.70
CA ALA A 146 12.11 -3.70 7.08
C ALA A 146 12.45 -2.28 7.56
N GLY A 147 13.33 -2.17 8.57
CA GLY A 147 13.69 -0.89 9.16
C GLY A 147 12.70 -0.38 10.21
N THR A 148 11.47 -0.85 10.25
CA THR A 148 10.52 -0.45 11.28
C THR A 148 10.78 -1.15 12.59
N ARG A 149 10.63 -0.42 13.71
CA ARG A 149 10.71 -0.98 15.05
C ARG A 149 9.32 -1.05 15.68
N GLN A 150 9.04 -2.17 16.33
CA GLN A 150 7.83 -2.28 17.14
C GLN A 150 8.07 -1.55 18.46
N VAL A 151 7.37 -0.45 18.68
CA VAL A 151 7.48 0.39 19.87
C VAL A 151 6.22 0.26 20.69
N ARG A 152 6.39 0.20 22.00
CA ARG A 152 5.29 0.14 22.97
C ARG A 152 4.77 1.55 23.23
N PHE A 153 3.48 1.75 23.00
CA PHE A 153 2.73 2.93 23.38
C PHE A 153 1.82 2.58 24.54
N PHE A 154 1.70 3.48 25.48
CA PHE A 154 0.81 3.35 26.64
C PHE A 154 -0.21 4.49 26.56
N GLY A 155 -1.48 4.13 26.71
CA GLY A 155 -2.61 5.07 26.74
C GLY A 155 -3.50 4.78 27.92
N LEU A 156 -4.37 5.74 28.24
CA LEU A 156 -5.46 5.53 29.18
C LEU A 156 -6.64 4.89 28.44
N PRO A 157 -7.27 3.83 28.97
CA PRO A 157 -8.49 3.28 28.39
C PRO A 157 -9.65 4.28 28.46
N GLU A 158 -10.62 4.18 27.54
CA GLU A 158 -11.79 5.06 27.50
C GLU A 158 -12.60 5.03 28.81
N ASP A 159 -12.65 3.89 29.47
CA ASP A 159 -13.32 3.66 30.75
C ASP A 159 -12.41 3.81 31.98
N PHE A 160 -11.31 4.56 31.85
CA PHE A 160 -10.31 4.75 32.91
C PHE A 160 -10.90 5.15 34.28
N GLU A 161 -11.79 6.13 34.30
CA GLU A 161 -12.40 6.64 35.54
C GLU A 161 -13.27 5.57 36.25
N GLN A 162 -13.97 4.75 35.48
CA GLN A 162 -14.74 3.62 36.01
C GLN A 162 -13.83 2.54 36.60
N ARG A 163 -12.75 2.22 35.87
CA ARG A 163 -11.77 1.22 36.36
C ARG A 163 -11.06 1.70 37.63
N LEU A 164 -10.71 3.00 37.68
CA LEU A 164 -10.10 3.59 38.86
C LEU A 164 -11.04 3.54 40.07
N SER A 165 -12.32 3.90 39.91
CA SER A 165 -13.34 3.85 40.98
C SER A 165 -13.57 2.43 41.49
N ASN A 166 -13.46 1.41 40.63
CA ASN A 166 -13.63 0.00 40.99
C ASN A 166 -12.48 -0.57 41.82
N LEU A 167 -11.32 0.09 41.86
CA LEU A 167 -10.15 -0.36 42.63
C LEU A 167 -10.23 -0.02 44.14
N GLY A 168 -11.27 0.71 44.56
CA GLY A 168 -11.48 1.09 45.95
C GLY A 168 -10.71 2.34 46.36
N ASP A 169 -10.96 2.82 47.60
CA ASP A 169 -10.49 4.11 48.17
C ASP A 169 -8.98 4.24 48.39
N GLY A 170 -8.18 3.46 47.69
CA GLY A 170 -6.70 3.53 47.76
C GLY A 170 -6.14 4.49 46.75
N ASP A 171 -5.58 5.62 47.19
CA ASP A 171 -4.78 6.51 46.33
C ASP A 171 -3.70 5.74 45.58
N LEU A 172 -3.55 6.02 44.27
CA LEU A 172 -2.44 5.48 43.49
C LEU A 172 -1.11 5.97 44.09
N PRO A 173 -0.08 5.11 44.17
CA PRO A 173 1.24 5.55 44.56
C PRO A 173 1.73 6.75 43.73
N LYS A 174 2.41 7.74 44.36
CA LYS A 174 2.83 9.00 43.71
C LYS A 174 3.44 8.84 42.32
N LYS A 175 4.26 7.80 42.11
CA LYS A 175 4.86 7.52 40.78
C LYS A 175 3.84 6.99 39.77
N GLN A 176 2.80 6.31 40.19
CA GLN A 176 1.70 5.88 39.31
C GLN A 176 0.78 7.06 38.96
N GLN A 177 0.54 7.96 39.92
CA GLN A 177 -0.18 9.22 39.68
C GLN A 177 0.52 10.07 38.63
N ALA A 178 1.85 10.24 38.74
CA ALA A 178 2.65 10.99 37.74
C ALA A 178 2.56 10.40 36.33
N VAL A 179 2.47 9.07 36.18
CA VAL A 179 2.27 8.42 34.88
C VAL A 179 0.89 8.73 34.29
N VAL A 180 -0.15 8.67 35.13
CA VAL A 180 -1.52 9.00 34.70
C VAL A 180 -1.66 10.47 34.30
N GLU A 181 -1.04 11.36 35.09
CA GLU A 181 -1.06 12.80 34.86
C GLU A 181 -0.33 13.17 33.55
N ALA A 182 0.83 12.58 33.30
CA ALA A 182 1.55 12.74 32.02
C ALA A 182 0.71 12.30 30.80
N LEU A 183 -0.04 11.21 30.92
CA LEU A 183 -0.92 10.74 29.82
C LEU A 183 -2.16 11.63 29.65
N ARG A 184 -2.74 12.16 30.74
CA ARG A 184 -3.86 13.11 30.68
C ARG A 184 -3.44 14.44 30.03
N GLU A 185 -2.30 14.99 30.45
CA GLU A 185 -1.75 16.23 29.85
C GLU A 185 -1.43 16.05 28.36
N ALA A 186 -0.87 14.89 27.98
CA ALA A 186 -0.57 14.61 26.57
C ALA A 186 -1.81 14.40 25.71
N GLY A 187 -2.96 13.97 26.28
CA GLY A 187 -4.20 13.66 25.57
C GLY A 187 -4.06 12.57 24.50
N ARG A 188 -2.96 11.80 24.54
CA ARG A 188 -2.63 10.76 23.55
C ARG A 188 -1.81 9.63 24.18
N ALA A 189 -1.78 8.49 23.52
CA ALA A 189 -0.84 7.43 23.89
C ALA A 189 0.62 7.89 23.69
N MET A 190 1.49 7.62 24.66
CA MET A 190 2.90 8.00 24.66
C MET A 190 3.82 6.79 24.49
N ARG A 191 4.98 6.99 23.86
CA ARG A 191 6.04 5.97 23.80
C ARG A 191 6.56 5.68 25.20
N PHE A 192 7.01 4.45 25.44
CA PHE A 192 7.57 4.06 26.74
C PHE A 192 8.68 5.03 27.23
N GLU A 193 9.62 5.36 26.35
CA GLU A 193 10.76 6.25 26.68
C GLU A 193 10.32 7.70 26.96
N GLU A 194 9.33 8.19 26.21
CA GLU A 194 8.73 9.51 26.40
C GLU A 194 7.98 9.55 27.73
N LEU A 195 7.14 8.56 28.02
CA LEU A 195 6.35 8.46 29.22
C LEU A 195 7.23 8.37 30.50
N THR A 196 8.26 7.54 30.46
CA THR A 196 9.21 7.40 31.60
C THR A 196 9.97 8.69 31.88
N ARG A 197 10.33 9.45 30.82
CA ARG A 197 11.00 10.75 30.95
C ARG A 197 10.07 11.80 31.52
N THR A 198 8.85 11.92 30.99
CA THR A 198 7.87 12.92 31.42
C THR A 198 7.38 12.65 32.85
N ALA A 199 7.08 11.38 33.17
CA ALA A 199 6.63 11.01 34.52
C ALA A 199 7.77 10.87 35.54
N GLY A 200 9.05 11.01 35.16
CA GLY A 200 10.20 10.88 36.05
C GLY A 200 10.26 9.51 36.75
N CYS A 201 9.84 8.43 36.07
CA CYS A 201 9.72 7.12 36.68
C CYS A 201 10.39 6.02 35.84
N GLY A 202 10.64 4.86 36.46
CA GLY A 202 11.11 3.65 35.76
C GLY A 202 9.95 2.78 35.27
N ASN A 203 10.27 1.54 34.91
CA ASN A 203 9.31 0.57 34.33
C ASN A 203 8.23 0.11 35.36
N SER A 204 8.63 -0.05 36.64
CA SER A 204 7.77 -0.65 37.70
C SER A 204 6.40 0.05 37.90
N PRO A 205 6.28 1.40 37.93
CA PRO A 205 5.00 2.08 38.04
C PRO A 205 4.09 1.82 36.83
N ILE A 206 4.64 1.78 35.62
CA ILE A 206 3.88 1.51 34.36
C ILE A 206 3.38 0.07 34.35
N ASP A 207 4.23 -0.90 34.70
CA ASP A 207 3.83 -2.30 34.79
C ASP A 207 2.78 -2.52 35.90
N GLY A 208 2.88 -1.77 37.00
CA GLY A 208 1.87 -1.78 38.08
C GLY A 208 0.52 -1.30 37.61
N LEU A 209 0.44 -0.19 36.88
CA LEU A 209 -0.78 0.33 36.29
C LEU A 209 -1.37 -0.61 35.24
N LYS A 210 -0.50 -1.19 34.40
CA LYS A 210 -0.92 -2.20 33.41
C LYS A 210 -1.55 -3.43 34.07
N LYS A 211 -0.94 -3.96 35.15
CA LYS A 211 -1.50 -5.09 35.92
C LYS A 211 -2.84 -4.77 36.55
N LYS A 212 -3.09 -3.51 36.90
CA LYS A 212 -4.36 -3.02 37.43
C LYS A 212 -5.40 -2.76 36.33
N GLY A 213 -5.05 -2.94 35.03
CA GLY A 213 -5.93 -2.65 33.90
C GLY A 213 -6.17 -1.16 33.64
N LEU A 214 -5.36 -0.28 34.25
CA LEU A 214 -5.47 1.17 34.12
C LEU A 214 -4.67 1.76 32.95
N LEU A 215 -3.89 0.93 32.24
CA LEU A 215 -3.17 1.30 31.02
C LEU A 215 -3.44 0.28 29.93
N GLU A 216 -3.66 0.79 28.75
CA GLU A 216 -3.67 0.02 27.50
C GLU A 216 -2.29 0.04 26.87
N LEU A 217 -1.84 -1.14 26.45
CA LEU A 217 -0.59 -1.31 25.72
C LEU A 217 -0.90 -1.52 24.26
N GLU A 218 -0.48 -0.59 23.44
CA GLU A 218 -0.53 -0.69 21.99
C GLU A 218 0.88 -0.88 21.43
N HIS A 219 1.03 -1.83 20.50
CA HIS A 219 2.27 -2.02 19.76
C HIS A 219 2.14 -1.33 18.40
N ARG A 220 2.80 -0.18 18.24
CA ARG A 220 2.87 0.50 16.94
C ARG A 220 4.23 0.26 16.31
N ARG A 221 4.22 0.00 15.01
CA ARG A 221 5.46 0.03 14.25
C ARG A 221 5.76 1.47 13.84
N ILE A 222 6.98 1.91 14.11
CA ILE A 222 7.46 3.23 13.72
C ILE A 222 8.70 3.07 12.84
N ASP A 223 8.85 3.96 11.88
CA ASP A 223 10.07 4.10 11.11
C ASP A 223 10.99 5.08 11.85
N PRO A 224 12.18 4.65 12.30
CA PRO A 224 13.12 5.54 12.98
C PRO A 224 13.59 6.71 12.11
N SER A 225 13.51 6.57 10.78
CA SER A 225 13.92 7.61 9.82
C SER A 225 12.87 8.71 9.60
N GLU A 226 11.68 8.63 10.22
CA GLU A 226 10.66 9.69 10.15
C GLU A 226 11.11 11.07 10.71
N GLY A 227 12.33 11.19 11.20
CA GLY A 227 12.93 12.45 11.71
C GLY A 227 14.22 12.85 11.04
N GLU A 228 14.81 12.02 10.20
CA GLU A 228 16.03 12.32 9.49
C GLU A 228 15.71 12.82 8.09
N SER A 229 15.80 14.14 7.88
CA SER A 229 15.84 14.70 6.54
C SER A 229 17.12 14.22 5.86
N GLU A 230 17.01 13.32 4.87
CA GLU A 230 18.12 12.90 3.99
C GLU A 230 18.69 14.05 3.13
N ASP A 231 18.19 15.25 3.29
CA ASP A 231 18.68 16.46 2.64
C ASP A 231 19.93 17.00 3.33
N GLY A 232 21.07 16.34 3.07
CA GLY A 232 22.32 17.09 3.03
C GLY A 232 22.10 18.25 2.05
N SER A 233 22.38 19.50 2.46
CA SER A 233 22.14 20.73 1.71
C SER A 233 22.69 20.61 0.29
N VAL A 234 21.84 20.16 -0.63
CA VAL A 234 22.16 20.16 -2.06
C VAL A 234 21.94 21.59 -2.54
N VAL A 235 23.01 22.20 -3.06
CA VAL A 235 22.91 23.52 -3.68
C VAL A 235 21.89 23.45 -4.82
N ARG A 236 20.88 24.32 -4.75
CA ARG A 236 19.85 24.44 -5.79
C ARG A 236 20.49 24.92 -7.09
N GLU A 237 20.20 24.23 -8.16
CA GLU A 237 20.58 24.65 -9.51
C GLU A 237 19.36 25.25 -10.20
N GLU A 238 19.59 26.37 -10.90
CA GLU A 238 18.57 26.98 -11.77
C GLU A 238 18.39 26.19 -13.06
N ASP A 239 17.29 26.44 -13.77
CA ASP A 239 17.06 25.86 -15.09
C ASP A 239 18.08 26.38 -16.09
N LEU A 240 18.52 25.49 -16.95
CA LEU A 240 19.37 25.88 -18.06
C LEU A 240 18.51 26.48 -19.20
N ASP A 241 19.06 27.49 -19.87
CA ASP A 241 18.41 28.03 -21.05
C ASP A 241 18.34 26.98 -22.17
N LEU A 242 17.15 26.76 -22.66
CA LEU A 242 16.89 25.83 -23.75
C LEU A 242 17.18 26.52 -25.10
N ASN A 243 17.79 25.78 -26.01
CA ASN A 243 17.88 26.20 -27.41
C ASN A 243 16.50 26.07 -28.10
N SER A 244 16.40 26.52 -29.38
CA SER A 244 15.15 26.53 -30.14
C SER A 244 14.49 25.15 -30.22
N ASP A 245 15.27 24.12 -30.54
CA ASP A 245 14.75 22.75 -30.75
C ASP A 245 14.28 22.14 -29.44
N GLN A 246 15.03 22.33 -28.34
CA GLN A 246 14.66 21.89 -27.00
C GLN A 246 13.39 22.56 -26.52
N ARG A 247 13.24 23.86 -26.80
CA ARG A 247 12.04 24.64 -26.44
C ARG A 247 10.82 24.14 -27.18
N THR A 248 10.94 23.92 -28.50
CA THR A 248 9.86 23.35 -29.30
C THR A 248 9.43 21.97 -28.78
N ALA A 249 10.41 21.11 -28.46
CA ALA A 249 10.12 19.79 -27.89
C ALA A 249 9.43 19.88 -26.52
N LEU A 250 9.86 20.81 -25.65
CA LEU A 250 9.21 21.05 -24.35
C LEU A 250 7.78 21.55 -24.52
N GLU A 251 7.56 22.52 -25.40
CA GLU A 251 6.22 23.07 -25.67
C GLU A 251 5.25 21.97 -26.14
N GLU A 252 5.69 21.09 -27.01
CA GLU A 252 4.89 19.93 -27.45
C GLU A 252 4.52 19.02 -26.28
N ILE A 253 5.47 18.68 -25.41
CA ILE A 253 5.22 17.89 -24.19
C ILE A 253 4.18 18.59 -23.30
N LEU A 254 4.35 19.89 -23.06
CA LEU A 254 3.49 20.67 -22.17
C LEU A 254 2.05 20.77 -22.69
N VAL A 255 1.82 20.77 -23.99
CA VAL A 255 0.47 20.73 -24.58
C VAL A 255 -0.30 19.50 -24.11
N TYR A 256 0.29 18.31 -24.16
CA TYR A 256 -0.36 17.09 -23.73
C TYR A 256 -0.53 17.04 -22.21
N LEU A 257 0.47 17.50 -21.45
CA LEU A 257 0.39 17.59 -19.98
C LEU A 257 -0.77 18.48 -19.52
N ARG A 258 -0.89 19.69 -20.08
CA ARG A 258 -1.93 20.66 -19.71
C ARG A 258 -3.33 20.18 -20.11
N ASN A 259 -3.43 19.49 -21.25
CA ASN A 259 -4.70 18.94 -21.72
C ASN A 259 -5.04 17.60 -21.02
N GLN A 260 -4.21 17.07 -20.13
CA GLN A 260 -4.38 15.79 -19.46
C GLN A 260 -4.61 14.62 -20.45
N GLN A 261 -3.93 14.66 -21.58
CA GLN A 261 -4.03 13.66 -22.63
C GLN A 261 -2.87 12.67 -22.53
N HIS A 262 -3.21 11.39 -22.39
CA HIS A 262 -2.20 10.34 -22.44
C HIS A 262 -1.52 10.29 -23.83
N ARG A 263 -0.20 10.49 -23.86
CA ARG A 263 0.58 10.43 -25.10
C ARG A 263 1.95 9.84 -24.83
N THR A 264 2.45 9.04 -25.77
CA THR A 264 3.83 8.59 -25.80
C THR A 264 4.61 9.50 -26.75
N LEU A 265 5.63 10.18 -26.24
CA LEU A 265 6.50 11.08 -26.99
C LEU A 265 7.92 10.52 -27.04
N LEU A 266 8.51 10.50 -28.23
CA LEU A 266 9.90 10.09 -28.44
C LEU A 266 10.78 11.33 -28.56
N LEU A 267 11.57 11.64 -27.52
CA LEU A 267 12.59 12.68 -27.56
C LEU A 267 13.88 12.11 -28.15
N HIS A 268 14.09 12.31 -29.46
CA HIS A 268 15.24 11.83 -30.19
C HIS A 268 16.39 12.88 -30.24
N GLY A 269 17.62 12.46 -30.03
CA GLY A 269 18.79 13.34 -30.10
C GLY A 269 20.06 12.59 -29.69
N VAL A 270 21.23 13.10 -30.13
CA VAL A 270 22.53 12.52 -29.78
C VAL A 270 22.84 12.64 -28.29
N THR A 271 23.81 11.88 -27.80
CA THR A 271 24.29 12.03 -26.41
C THR A 271 24.88 13.43 -26.24
N GLY A 272 24.53 14.07 -25.11
CA GLY A 272 24.97 15.46 -24.86
C GLY A 272 24.08 16.54 -25.48
N SER A 273 23.02 16.20 -26.25
CA SER A 273 22.11 17.21 -26.85
C SER A 273 21.17 17.89 -25.82
N GLY A 274 21.33 17.64 -24.53
CA GLY A 274 20.53 18.28 -23.48
C GLY A 274 19.11 17.71 -23.27
N LYS A 275 18.80 16.53 -23.79
CA LYS A 275 17.48 15.88 -23.56
C LYS A 275 17.08 15.83 -22.10
N THR A 276 18.04 15.64 -21.19
CA THR A 276 17.82 15.60 -19.74
C THR A 276 17.17 16.91 -19.24
N GLU A 277 17.59 18.05 -19.74
CA GLU A 277 17.02 19.33 -19.34
C GLU A 277 15.57 19.48 -19.79
N VAL A 278 15.26 19.03 -21.01
CA VAL A 278 13.89 19.11 -21.54
C VAL A 278 12.90 18.37 -20.63
N TYR A 279 13.21 17.12 -20.25
CA TYR A 279 12.28 16.39 -19.39
C TYR A 279 12.36 16.81 -17.92
N ILE A 280 13.46 17.36 -17.40
CA ILE A 280 13.51 17.98 -16.07
C ILE A 280 12.54 19.17 -16.02
N GLN A 281 12.55 20.04 -17.03
CA GLN A 281 11.63 21.17 -17.09
C GLN A 281 10.17 20.72 -17.30
N ALA A 282 9.92 19.65 -18.07
CA ALA A 282 8.59 19.07 -18.18
C ALA A 282 8.10 18.50 -16.81
N ILE A 283 8.96 17.80 -16.08
CA ILE A 283 8.65 17.28 -14.73
C ILE A 283 8.38 18.42 -13.75
N ARG A 284 9.08 19.55 -13.86
CA ARG A 284 8.83 20.72 -13.01
C ARG A 284 7.39 21.23 -13.16
N GLU A 285 6.87 21.26 -14.37
CA GLU A 285 5.46 21.61 -14.62
C GLU A 285 4.52 20.60 -13.94
N VAL A 286 4.80 19.30 -14.05
CA VAL A 286 4.04 18.24 -13.36
C VAL A 286 4.01 18.46 -11.84
N VAL A 287 5.18 18.75 -11.27
CA VAL A 287 5.34 18.98 -9.83
C VAL A 287 4.63 20.28 -9.40
N ALA A 288 4.64 21.33 -10.23
CA ALA A 288 3.92 22.57 -9.95
C ALA A 288 2.40 22.35 -9.84
N TYR A 289 1.84 21.34 -10.50
CA TYR A 289 0.44 20.93 -10.33
C TYR A 289 0.22 20.00 -9.12
N GLY A 290 1.20 19.80 -8.25
CA GLY A 290 1.10 18.90 -7.09
C GLY A 290 1.08 17.41 -7.46
N ARG A 291 1.55 17.06 -8.66
CA ARG A 291 1.58 15.69 -9.18
C ARG A 291 2.98 15.08 -9.05
N GLN A 292 3.06 13.78 -9.29
CA GLN A 292 4.30 13.01 -9.17
C GLN A 292 4.79 12.53 -10.53
N ALA A 293 6.12 12.46 -10.68
CA ALA A 293 6.77 11.94 -11.89
C ALA A 293 7.66 10.73 -11.57
N ILE A 294 7.68 9.75 -12.47
CA ILE A 294 8.57 8.60 -12.42
C ILE A 294 9.60 8.73 -13.54
N VAL A 295 10.87 8.61 -13.18
CA VAL A 295 12.00 8.65 -14.12
C VAL A 295 12.70 7.30 -14.10
N LEU A 296 12.56 6.54 -15.16
CA LEU A 296 13.24 5.25 -15.28
C LEU A 296 14.61 5.44 -15.95
N VAL A 297 15.62 5.00 -15.24
CA VAL A 297 17.01 5.06 -15.68
C VAL A 297 17.58 3.65 -15.74
N PRO A 298 18.32 3.26 -16.81
CA PRO A 298 19.06 2.00 -16.79
C PRO A 298 19.97 1.93 -15.55
N GLU A 299 20.05 0.78 -14.90
CA GLU A 299 20.85 0.62 -13.66
C GLU A 299 22.29 1.14 -13.80
N ILE A 300 22.91 0.88 -14.94
CA ILE A 300 24.28 1.35 -15.27
C ILE A 300 24.40 2.88 -15.36
N SER A 301 23.29 3.58 -15.59
CA SER A 301 23.23 5.05 -15.70
C SER A 301 22.69 5.71 -14.43
N LEU A 302 22.29 4.94 -13.42
CA LEU A 302 21.81 5.43 -12.14
C LEU A 302 23.01 5.76 -11.23
N THR A 303 23.79 6.74 -11.68
CA THR A 303 24.99 7.20 -10.97
C THR A 303 24.65 8.24 -9.90
N PRO A 304 25.51 8.44 -8.89
CA PRO A 304 25.34 9.53 -7.92
C PRO A 304 25.19 10.91 -8.58
N GLN A 305 25.84 11.11 -9.73
CA GLN A 305 25.74 12.35 -10.50
C GLN A 305 24.31 12.53 -11.07
N THR A 306 23.73 11.47 -11.63
CA THR A 306 22.35 11.50 -12.14
C THR A 306 21.37 11.81 -11.01
N ILE A 307 21.51 11.13 -9.86
CA ILE A 307 20.67 11.35 -8.67
C ILE A 307 20.80 12.80 -8.17
N ARG A 308 22.04 13.32 -8.06
CA ARG A 308 22.32 14.70 -7.61
C ARG A 308 21.64 15.72 -8.52
N ARG A 309 21.62 15.50 -9.85
CA ARG A 309 20.96 16.40 -10.81
C ARG A 309 19.45 16.54 -10.54
N PHE A 310 18.76 15.46 -10.14
CA PHE A 310 17.35 15.56 -9.73
C PHE A 310 17.20 16.20 -8.36
N ARG A 311 18.06 15.86 -7.39
CA ARG A 311 18.02 16.45 -6.04
C ARG A 311 18.34 17.93 -6.03
N SER A 312 19.15 18.45 -6.97
CA SER A 312 19.40 19.91 -7.09
C SER A 312 18.24 20.69 -7.69
N ARG A 313 17.27 19.99 -8.32
CA ARG A 313 16.15 20.63 -9.03
C ARG A 313 14.79 20.45 -8.32
N PHE A 314 14.62 19.41 -7.49
CA PHE A 314 13.35 19.08 -6.84
C PHE A 314 13.52 18.94 -5.33
N ASP A 315 12.48 19.32 -4.58
CA ASP A 315 12.50 19.34 -3.12
C ASP A 315 12.51 17.93 -2.52
N SER A 316 11.83 16.98 -3.15
CA SER A 316 11.70 15.64 -2.65
C SER A 316 11.87 14.61 -3.76
N VAL A 317 12.98 13.88 -3.73
CA VAL A 317 13.35 12.84 -4.70
C VAL A 317 13.54 11.52 -3.98
N ALA A 318 12.79 10.48 -4.39
CA ALA A 318 13.05 9.11 -3.98
C ALA A 318 13.86 8.38 -5.04
N VAL A 319 14.77 7.53 -4.58
CA VAL A 319 15.59 6.70 -5.46
C VAL A 319 15.28 5.23 -5.23
N LEU A 320 14.98 4.48 -6.30
CA LEU A 320 14.63 3.06 -6.24
C LEU A 320 15.54 2.24 -7.16
N HIS A 321 16.47 1.47 -6.58
CA HIS A 321 17.37 0.57 -7.31
C HIS A 321 17.63 -0.74 -6.55
N SER A 322 18.27 -1.70 -7.22
CA SER A 322 18.54 -3.03 -6.68
C SER A 322 19.49 -3.04 -5.48
N HIS A 323 20.41 -2.07 -5.38
CA HIS A 323 21.43 -1.99 -4.32
C HIS A 323 20.94 -1.33 -3.02
N LEU A 324 19.70 -0.81 -2.97
CA LEU A 324 19.13 -0.28 -1.73
C LEU A 324 18.94 -1.41 -0.72
N GLY A 325 19.28 -1.14 0.54
CA GLY A 325 18.91 -1.98 1.66
C GLY A 325 17.39 -2.12 1.79
N ASP A 326 16.93 -3.21 2.41
CA ASP A 326 15.49 -3.46 2.59
C ASP A 326 14.79 -2.35 3.39
N ALA A 327 15.48 -1.77 4.40
CA ALA A 327 14.97 -0.68 5.22
C ALA A 327 14.81 0.62 4.41
N GLU A 328 15.84 1.01 3.66
CA GLU A 328 15.81 2.21 2.81
C GLU A 328 14.73 2.09 1.73
N ARG A 329 14.63 0.91 1.11
CA ARG A 329 13.59 0.64 0.11
C ARG A 329 12.19 0.75 0.69
N HIS A 330 11.98 0.23 1.91
CA HIS A 330 10.71 0.37 2.61
C HIS A 330 10.40 1.82 2.94
N HIS A 331 11.37 2.59 3.43
CA HIS A 331 11.23 4.01 3.73
C HIS A 331 10.85 4.82 2.48
N HIS A 332 11.59 4.65 1.37
CA HIS A 332 11.25 5.31 0.11
C HIS A 332 9.85 4.92 -0.38
N TRP A 333 9.50 3.64 -0.29
CA TRP A 333 8.17 3.16 -0.68
C TRP A 333 7.04 3.83 0.10
N GLN A 334 7.19 3.94 1.42
CA GLN A 334 6.21 4.62 2.26
C GLN A 334 6.07 6.10 1.92
N ARG A 335 7.18 6.82 1.80
CA ARG A 335 7.17 8.24 1.42
C ARG A 335 6.49 8.49 0.07
N ILE A 336 6.72 7.60 -0.90
CA ILE A 336 6.05 7.66 -2.20
C ILE A 336 4.54 7.43 -2.04
N ALA A 337 4.14 6.38 -1.32
CA ALA A 337 2.73 6.05 -1.08
C ALA A 337 1.97 7.15 -0.33
N GLU A 338 2.65 7.90 0.54
CA GLU A 338 2.11 9.03 1.28
C GLU A 338 2.07 10.33 0.46
N GLY A 339 2.54 10.31 -0.80
CA GLY A 339 2.59 11.50 -1.66
C GLY A 339 3.65 12.53 -1.24
N LYS A 340 4.58 12.18 -0.35
CA LYS A 340 5.65 13.05 0.15
C LYS A 340 6.82 13.21 -0.82
N VAL A 341 6.77 12.56 -1.98
CA VAL A 341 7.83 12.54 -2.98
C VAL A 341 7.32 13.15 -4.28
N GLN A 342 8.07 14.08 -4.84
CA GLN A 342 7.74 14.73 -6.11
C GLN A 342 8.22 13.91 -7.31
N VAL A 343 9.45 13.40 -7.22
CA VAL A 343 10.09 12.69 -8.33
C VAL A 343 10.67 11.36 -7.85
N ILE A 344 10.31 10.30 -8.51
CA ILE A 344 10.83 8.96 -8.28
C ILE A 344 11.84 8.64 -9.38
N VAL A 345 13.11 8.45 -9.02
CA VAL A 345 14.16 8.05 -9.96
C VAL A 345 14.55 6.61 -9.68
N GLY A 346 14.52 5.75 -10.67
CA GLY A 346 14.86 4.37 -10.40
C GLY A 346 15.06 3.48 -11.62
N ALA A 347 15.43 2.23 -11.37
CA ALA A 347 15.52 1.19 -12.39
C ALA A 347 14.14 0.78 -12.90
N ARG A 348 14.07 -0.18 -13.83
CA ARG A 348 12.81 -0.64 -14.44
C ARG A 348 11.70 -0.97 -13.43
N SER A 349 12.05 -1.53 -12.27
CA SER A 349 11.08 -1.87 -11.22
C SER A 349 10.43 -0.65 -10.57
N ALA A 350 11.01 0.54 -10.69
CA ALA A 350 10.42 1.77 -10.15
C ALA A 350 9.10 2.17 -10.86
N VAL A 351 8.77 1.56 -12.01
CA VAL A 351 7.45 1.71 -12.66
C VAL A 351 6.31 1.28 -11.74
N PHE A 352 6.56 0.39 -10.80
CA PHE A 352 5.58 -0.09 -9.83
C PHE A 352 5.59 0.69 -8.51
N ALA A 353 6.22 1.86 -8.48
CA ALA A 353 6.19 2.71 -7.29
C ALA A 353 4.74 3.12 -6.95
N PRO A 354 4.34 3.09 -5.67
CA PRO A 354 2.97 3.32 -5.24
C PRO A 354 2.62 4.82 -5.25
N THR A 355 2.65 5.43 -6.42
CA THR A 355 2.38 6.85 -6.63
C THR A 355 0.88 7.12 -6.59
N PRO A 356 0.34 7.87 -5.63
CA PRO A 356 -1.10 8.14 -5.55
C PRO A 356 -1.62 9.02 -6.69
N GLN A 357 -0.75 9.82 -7.30
CA GLN A 357 -1.12 10.74 -8.38
C GLN A 357 -0.05 10.84 -9.46
N PRO A 358 0.29 9.73 -10.16
CA PRO A 358 1.28 9.78 -11.23
C PRO A 358 0.69 10.52 -12.45
N VAL A 359 1.46 11.42 -13.04
CA VAL A 359 1.08 12.11 -14.29
C VAL A 359 2.10 11.88 -15.38
N SER A 360 3.38 11.76 -15.04
CA SER A 360 4.43 11.61 -16.02
C SER A 360 5.32 10.42 -15.70
N TYR A 361 5.64 9.68 -16.75
CA TYR A 361 6.55 8.57 -16.73
C TYR A 361 7.59 8.77 -17.83
N THR A 362 8.87 8.88 -17.47
CA THR A 362 9.96 8.99 -18.43
C THR A 362 10.84 7.75 -18.41
N HIS A 363 11.19 7.25 -19.56
CA HIS A 363 12.10 6.13 -19.73
C HIS A 363 13.40 6.58 -20.42
N LEU A 364 14.49 6.65 -19.63
CA LEU A 364 15.80 7.04 -20.14
C LEU A 364 16.50 5.84 -20.77
N THR A 365 16.21 5.61 -22.03
CA THR A 365 16.98 4.68 -22.86
C THR A 365 17.53 5.45 -24.07
N LEU A 366 18.32 4.79 -24.87
CA LEU A 366 18.72 5.30 -26.19
C LEU A 366 17.84 4.58 -27.25
N PRO A 367 16.86 5.25 -27.85
CA PRO A 367 16.35 6.61 -27.67
C PRO A 367 15.50 6.79 -26.41
N THR A 368 15.37 8.03 -25.91
CA THR A 368 14.56 8.34 -24.72
C THR A 368 13.08 8.49 -25.10
N ILE A 369 12.21 7.75 -24.43
CA ILE A 369 10.76 7.82 -24.57
C ILE A 369 10.18 8.53 -23.34
N LEU A 370 9.35 9.54 -23.56
CA LEU A 370 8.57 10.23 -22.53
C LEU A 370 7.11 9.80 -22.69
N LEU A 371 6.53 9.27 -21.60
CA LEU A 371 5.10 8.95 -21.51
C LEU A 371 4.43 10.01 -20.64
N VAL A 372 3.39 10.62 -21.13
CA VAL A 372 2.63 11.71 -20.50
C VAL A 372 1.18 11.28 -20.31
#